data_c50b97840b43dd6819cfbc8067790da4
#
_entry.id   c50b97840b43dd6819cfbc8067790da4
#
_cell.length_a   1.000
_cell.length_b   1.000
_cell.length_c   1.000
_cell.angle_alpha   90.00
_cell.angle_beta   90.00
_cell.angle_gamma   90.00
#
_symmetry.space_group_name_H-M   'P 1'
#
loop_
_entity.id
_entity.type
_entity.pdbx_description
1 polymer ?
#
loop_
_entity_poly.entity_id
_entity_poly.type
_entity_poly.pdbx_seq_one_letter_code
_entity_poly.pdbx_strand_id
1 'polypeptide(L)'
;MRRLHLEKKGIRGLAIAESFRHDSQKSVLAGVIASTDLVIDGFVLGGATIKGDDATDEIISMYEKLDRNDISFLMVSGLVISLYNMVDVKKISDTLDIPVIGVTYSDSGTLDETIKNHFPDDYEEKLIQYKKIGDREKVSLKTGNDLFVRYEGCTLIQCKQL
;
A
#
# COMPACT_ATOMS: atom_id res chain seq x y z
N MET A 1 9.68 -16.34 1.51
CA MET A 1 8.60 -15.56 0.86
C MET A 1 7.63 -16.46 0.13
N ARG A 2 6.37 -16.31 0.43
CA ARG A 2 5.28 -17.10 -0.14
C ARG A 2 5.12 -16.73 -1.64
N ARG A 3 5.24 -17.70 -2.54
CA ARG A 3 5.09 -17.42 -3.99
C ARG A 3 3.64 -17.17 -4.36
N LEU A 4 3.41 -16.15 -5.19
CA LEU A 4 2.09 -15.86 -5.76
C LEU A 4 1.79 -16.82 -6.92
N HIS A 5 0.74 -17.62 -6.78
CA HIS A 5 0.30 -18.62 -7.76
C HIS A 5 -1.03 -18.18 -8.39
N LEU A 6 -0.96 -17.38 -9.45
CA LEU A 6 -2.14 -16.76 -10.10
C LEU A 6 -3.01 -17.77 -10.86
N GLU A 7 -2.48 -18.94 -11.17
CA GLU A 7 -3.21 -20.04 -11.82
C GLU A 7 -4.21 -20.74 -10.87
N LYS A 8 -4.12 -20.51 -9.57
CA LYS A 8 -5.09 -21.06 -8.61
C LYS A 8 -6.37 -20.25 -8.62
N LYS A 9 -7.52 -20.90 -8.78
CA LYS A 9 -8.83 -20.25 -8.63
C LYS A 9 -9.06 -19.79 -7.19
N GLY A 10 -9.71 -18.64 -7.05
CA GLY A 10 -10.10 -18.12 -5.74
C GLY A 10 -8.97 -17.59 -4.88
N ILE A 11 -7.85 -17.14 -5.49
CA ILE A 11 -6.80 -16.43 -4.78
C ILE A 11 -7.40 -15.19 -4.12
N ARG A 12 -7.08 -14.99 -2.85
CA ARG A 12 -7.54 -13.84 -2.06
C ARG A 12 -6.44 -12.83 -1.87
N GLY A 13 -6.81 -11.57 -2.05
CA GLY A 13 -6.00 -10.42 -1.71
C GLY A 13 -6.65 -9.59 -0.64
N LEU A 14 -5.85 -8.91 0.18
CA LEU A 14 -6.27 -7.83 1.05
C LEU A 14 -5.97 -6.52 0.35
N ALA A 15 -6.99 -5.75 -0.03
CA ALA A 15 -6.86 -4.41 -0.59
C ALA A 15 -7.14 -3.36 0.48
N ILE A 16 -6.19 -2.46 0.73
CA ILE A 16 -6.31 -1.41 1.74
C ILE A 16 -6.33 -0.05 1.04
N ALA A 17 -7.30 0.77 1.41
CA ALA A 17 -7.41 2.17 1.00
C ALA A 17 -7.61 3.07 2.22
N GLU A 18 -7.30 4.34 2.02
CA GLU A 18 -7.37 5.38 3.06
C GLU A 18 -8.50 6.38 2.77
N SER A 19 -9.05 6.89 3.85
CA SER A 19 -9.86 8.10 3.84
C SER A 19 -9.55 8.95 5.07
N PHE A 20 -9.37 10.26 4.90
CA PHE A 20 -9.18 11.17 6.03
C PHE A 20 -9.92 12.50 5.83
N ARG A 21 -10.14 13.17 6.94
CA ARG A 21 -10.65 14.54 6.99
C ARG A 21 -9.53 15.45 7.46
N HIS A 22 -9.45 16.64 6.90
CA HIS A 22 -8.40 17.62 7.23
C HIS A 22 -8.38 18.05 8.71
N ASP A 23 -9.51 17.95 9.39
CA ASP A 23 -9.70 18.28 10.81
C ASP A 23 -9.48 17.09 11.77
N SER A 24 -9.13 15.92 11.23
CA SER A 24 -8.86 14.70 12.01
C SER A 24 -7.38 14.59 12.38
N GLN A 25 -7.12 13.94 13.52
CA GLN A 25 -5.76 13.53 13.89
C GLN A 25 -5.36 12.19 13.29
N LYS A 26 -6.35 11.36 12.92
CA LYS A 26 -6.15 10.05 12.30
C LYS A 26 -6.98 9.91 11.03
N SER A 27 -6.43 9.22 10.07
CA SER A 27 -7.15 8.68 8.93
C SER A 27 -7.81 7.35 9.27
N VAL A 28 -8.77 6.94 8.45
CA VAL A 28 -9.34 5.59 8.47
C VAL A 28 -8.70 4.78 7.36
N LEU A 29 -8.15 3.63 7.71
CA LEU A 29 -7.72 2.62 6.77
C LEU A 29 -8.80 1.54 6.69
N ALA A 30 -9.30 1.27 5.50
CA ALA A 30 -10.28 0.21 5.26
C ALA A 30 -9.65 -0.87 4.39
N GLY A 31 -9.63 -2.10 4.88
CA GLY A 31 -9.18 -3.28 4.18
C GLY A 31 -10.34 -4.17 3.77
N VAL A 32 -10.33 -4.62 2.51
CA VAL A 32 -11.31 -5.55 1.94
C VAL A 32 -10.59 -6.81 1.51
N ILE A 33 -11.09 -7.96 1.94
CA ILE A 33 -10.61 -9.25 1.45
C ILE A 33 -11.50 -9.65 0.28
N ALA A 34 -10.89 -9.80 -0.88
CA ALA A 34 -11.58 -10.22 -2.09
C ALA A 34 -10.79 -11.30 -2.83
N SER A 35 -11.52 -12.20 -3.47
CA SER A 35 -10.94 -13.15 -4.41
C SER A 35 -10.73 -12.49 -5.79
N THR A 36 -9.90 -13.12 -6.64
CA THR A 36 -9.73 -12.69 -8.04
C THR A 36 -11.01 -12.78 -8.86
N ASP A 37 -12.02 -13.53 -8.38
CA ASP A 37 -13.37 -13.58 -8.96
C ASP A 37 -14.28 -12.46 -8.43
N LEU A 38 -13.72 -11.46 -7.74
CA LEU A 38 -14.40 -10.29 -7.15
C LEU A 38 -15.43 -10.63 -6.07
N VAL A 39 -15.29 -11.77 -5.40
CA VAL A 39 -16.11 -12.11 -4.24
C VAL A 39 -15.46 -11.54 -2.98
N ILE A 40 -16.18 -10.64 -2.31
CA ILE A 40 -15.75 -10.04 -1.04
C ILE A 40 -16.17 -10.99 0.09
N ASP A 41 -15.23 -11.35 0.97
CA ASP A 41 -15.49 -12.25 2.09
C ASP A 41 -14.93 -11.78 3.44
N GLY A 42 -14.50 -10.53 3.52
CA GLY A 42 -14.05 -9.97 4.79
C GLY A 42 -13.67 -8.50 4.71
N PHE A 43 -13.64 -7.89 5.90
CA PHE A 43 -13.24 -6.49 6.09
C PHE A 43 -12.37 -6.36 7.33
N VAL A 44 -11.50 -5.36 7.32
CA VAL A 44 -10.74 -4.93 8.49
C VAL A 44 -10.61 -3.42 8.48
N LEU A 45 -10.67 -2.81 9.65
CA LEU A 45 -10.48 -1.37 9.82
C LEU A 45 -9.24 -1.11 10.68
N GLY A 46 -8.56 -0.02 10.34
CA GLY A 46 -7.42 0.52 11.05
C GLY A 46 -7.37 2.03 10.93
N GLY A 47 -6.27 2.66 11.35
CA GLY A 47 -6.10 4.09 11.23
C GLY A 47 -4.66 4.52 11.35
N ALA A 48 -4.23 5.42 10.49
CA ALA A 48 -2.91 6.01 10.53
C ALA A 48 -2.95 7.45 11.04
N THR A 49 -1.88 7.89 11.69
CA THR A 49 -1.76 9.25 12.19
C THR A 49 -1.50 10.22 11.03
N ILE A 50 -2.28 11.28 10.95
CA ILE A 50 -2.06 12.35 9.97
C ILE A 50 -0.66 12.95 10.20
N LYS A 51 0.15 13.04 9.15
CA LYS A 51 1.57 13.44 9.21
C LYS A 51 2.45 12.56 10.11
N GLY A 52 1.97 11.36 10.48
CA GLY A 52 2.72 10.40 11.30
C GLY A 52 3.68 9.51 10.51
N ASP A 53 4.12 8.44 11.17
CA ASP A 53 5.07 7.43 10.64
C ASP A 53 4.59 6.00 10.92
N ASP A 54 3.30 5.83 11.25
CA ASP A 54 2.72 4.57 11.73
C ASP A 54 1.94 3.79 10.66
N ALA A 55 1.79 4.31 9.43
CA ALA A 55 0.99 3.68 8.38
C ALA A 55 1.44 2.24 8.06
N THR A 56 2.74 2.02 7.95
CA THR A 56 3.31 0.70 7.68
C THR A 56 2.97 -0.30 8.78
N ASP A 57 3.18 0.08 10.04
CA ASP A 57 2.94 -0.79 11.20
C ASP A 57 1.45 -1.03 11.42
N GLU A 58 0.60 -0.04 11.14
CA GLU A 58 -0.84 -0.22 11.21
C GLU A 58 -1.35 -1.17 10.12
N ILE A 59 -0.83 -1.11 8.89
CA ILE A 59 -1.17 -2.05 7.81
C ILE A 59 -0.78 -3.48 8.20
N ILE A 60 0.39 -3.68 8.80
CA ILE A 60 0.82 -4.99 9.32
C ILE A 60 -0.15 -5.47 10.40
N SER A 61 -0.49 -4.62 11.37
CA SER A 61 -1.44 -4.91 12.43
C SER A 61 -2.84 -5.27 11.90
N MET A 62 -3.32 -4.56 10.86
CA MET A 62 -4.60 -4.88 10.20
C MET A 62 -4.59 -6.30 9.61
N TYR A 63 -3.50 -6.70 8.95
CA TYR A 63 -3.36 -8.04 8.41
C TYR A 63 -3.35 -9.10 9.52
N GLU A 64 -2.58 -8.88 10.59
CA GLU A 64 -2.49 -9.80 11.72
C GLU A 64 -3.82 -9.98 12.46
N LYS A 65 -4.60 -8.89 12.62
CA LYS A 65 -5.95 -8.93 13.23
C LYS A 65 -6.93 -9.82 12.48
N LEU A 66 -6.73 -10.06 11.19
CA LEU A 66 -7.61 -10.94 10.41
C LEU A 66 -7.45 -12.41 10.80
N ASP A 67 -6.32 -12.81 11.35
CA ASP A 67 -5.98 -14.20 11.73
C ASP A 67 -6.31 -15.20 10.61
N ARG A 68 -5.94 -14.84 9.36
CA ARG A 68 -6.21 -15.61 8.15
C ARG A 68 -4.92 -16.03 7.46
N ASN A 69 -4.88 -17.26 6.99
CA ASN A 69 -3.73 -17.85 6.27
C ASN A 69 -3.96 -18.02 4.77
N ASP A 70 -5.16 -17.66 4.27
CA ASP A 70 -5.57 -17.80 2.87
C ASP A 70 -5.39 -16.51 2.04
N ILE A 71 -4.93 -15.42 2.65
CA ILE A 71 -4.57 -14.18 1.95
C ILE A 71 -3.23 -14.39 1.26
N SER A 72 -3.20 -14.24 -0.05
CA SER A 72 -2.05 -14.56 -0.90
C SER A 72 -1.22 -13.33 -1.28
N PHE A 73 -1.79 -12.13 -1.20
CA PHE A 73 -1.13 -10.87 -1.50
C PHE A 73 -1.84 -9.70 -0.80
N LEU A 74 -1.15 -8.56 -0.69
CA LEU A 74 -1.69 -7.33 -0.16
C LEU A 74 -1.53 -6.20 -1.18
N MET A 75 -2.57 -5.41 -1.38
CA MET A 75 -2.53 -4.18 -2.18
C MET A 75 -2.80 -2.97 -1.29
N VAL A 76 -2.05 -1.89 -1.50
CA VAL A 76 -2.28 -0.61 -0.82
C VAL A 76 -2.51 0.48 -1.86
N SER A 77 -3.62 1.19 -1.73
CA SER A 77 -3.92 2.37 -2.55
C SER A 77 -3.21 3.59 -1.95
N GLY A 78 -2.14 4.02 -2.60
CA GLY A 78 -1.26 5.09 -2.14
C GLY A 78 -0.03 4.58 -1.39
N LEU A 79 1.10 5.26 -1.59
CA LEU A 79 2.37 4.98 -0.91
C LEU A 79 2.78 6.14 0.01
N VAL A 80 2.18 7.28 -0.17
CA VAL A 80 2.25 8.46 0.69
C VAL A 80 0.82 8.80 1.05
N ILE A 81 0.40 8.40 2.24
CA ILE A 81 -0.97 8.54 2.73
C ILE A 81 -1.02 9.47 3.93
N SER A 82 -2.18 9.82 4.42
CA SER A 82 -2.37 10.59 5.67
C SER A 82 -1.46 11.82 5.78
N LEU A 83 -1.31 12.60 4.68
CA LEU A 83 -0.41 13.75 4.60
C LEU A 83 1.03 13.37 5.00
N TYR A 84 1.72 12.64 4.11
CA TYR A 84 3.14 12.25 4.24
C TYR A 84 3.45 11.16 5.28
N ASN A 85 2.48 10.33 5.65
CA ASN A 85 2.73 9.06 6.33
C ASN A 85 3.11 8.02 5.26
N MET A 86 4.35 7.54 5.28
CA MET A 86 4.92 6.71 4.23
C MET A 86 4.62 5.23 4.42
N VAL A 87 4.28 4.54 3.32
CA VAL A 87 4.06 3.09 3.32
C VAL A 87 5.31 2.39 2.76
N ASP A 88 5.99 1.64 3.61
CA ASP A 88 7.14 0.82 3.25
C ASP A 88 6.69 -0.57 2.80
N VAL A 89 6.49 -0.73 1.49
CA VAL A 89 6.06 -1.98 0.84
C VAL A 89 7.01 -3.13 1.15
N LYS A 90 8.31 -2.84 1.21
CA LYS A 90 9.33 -3.86 1.51
C LYS A 90 9.22 -4.35 2.95
N LYS A 91 9.11 -3.45 3.92
CA LYS A 91 8.94 -3.82 5.35
C LYS A 91 7.68 -4.67 5.55
N ILE A 92 6.56 -4.30 4.92
CA ILE A 92 5.32 -5.09 5.00
C ILE A 92 5.52 -6.48 4.43
N SER A 93 6.10 -6.59 3.23
CA SER A 93 6.35 -7.88 2.57
C SER A 93 7.29 -8.79 3.36
N ASP A 94 8.38 -8.23 3.88
CA ASP A 94 9.35 -8.99 4.69
C ASP A 94 8.74 -9.46 6.01
N THR A 95 7.88 -8.65 6.64
CA THR A 95 7.25 -8.98 7.93
C THR A 95 6.16 -10.04 7.78
N LEU A 96 5.31 -9.90 6.76
CA LEU A 96 4.14 -10.78 6.57
C LEU A 96 4.45 -12.02 5.71
N ASP A 97 5.61 -12.06 5.08
CA ASP A 97 6.07 -13.14 4.17
C ASP A 97 5.12 -13.35 2.96
N ILE A 98 4.47 -12.27 2.47
CA ILE A 98 3.56 -12.28 1.32
C ILE A 98 3.94 -11.19 0.31
N PRO A 99 3.56 -11.34 -0.96
CA PRO A 99 3.65 -10.26 -1.96
C PRO A 99 2.84 -9.04 -1.55
N VAL A 100 3.44 -7.85 -1.73
CA VAL A 100 2.80 -6.56 -1.45
C VAL A 100 2.94 -5.64 -2.66
N ILE A 101 1.85 -4.98 -3.03
CA ILE A 101 1.77 -4.07 -4.18
C ILE A 101 1.21 -2.73 -3.71
N GLY A 102 2.00 -1.69 -3.82
CA GLY A 102 1.53 -0.31 -3.67
C GLY A 102 1.12 0.26 -5.02
N VAL A 103 -0.09 0.81 -5.09
CA VAL A 103 -0.68 1.33 -6.33
C VAL A 103 -0.89 2.84 -6.20
N THR A 104 -0.43 3.63 -7.17
CA THR A 104 -0.67 5.08 -7.23
C THR A 104 -1.19 5.46 -8.61
N TYR A 105 -2.04 6.50 -8.64
CA TYR A 105 -2.69 6.98 -9.87
C TYR A 105 -1.90 8.07 -10.58
N SER A 106 -0.89 8.63 -9.95
CA SER A 106 0.00 9.61 -10.54
C SER A 106 1.44 9.22 -10.31
N ASP A 107 2.28 9.48 -11.31
CA ASP A 107 3.70 9.58 -11.10
C ASP A 107 3.91 10.80 -10.21
N SER A 108 4.05 10.57 -8.92
CA SER A 108 4.41 11.66 -8.03
C SER A 108 5.84 12.05 -8.40
N GLY A 109 5.98 13.14 -9.13
CA GLY A 109 7.25 13.83 -9.27
C GLY A 109 7.89 14.07 -7.90
N THR A 110 9.05 14.65 -7.88
CA THR A 110 9.77 14.92 -6.63
C THR A 110 8.87 15.67 -5.63
N LEU A 111 8.48 14.98 -4.55
CA LEU A 111 7.76 15.60 -3.42
C LEU A 111 8.71 16.37 -2.49
N ASP A 112 9.98 16.50 -2.85
CA ASP A 112 11.05 17.03 -2.01
C ASP A 112 10.72 18.42 -1.49
N GLU A 113 10.32 19.35 -2.37
CA GLU A 113 9.95 20.71 -1.98
C GLU A 113 8.69 20.74 -1.10
N THR A 114 7.72 19.89 -1.41
CA THR A 114 6.46 19.81 -0.67
C THR A 114 6.68 19.25 0.73
N ILE A 115 7.51 18.22 0.87
CA ILE A 115 7.90 17.67 2.18
C ILE A 115 8.63 18.73 3.00
N LYS A 116 9.58 19.45 2.41
CA LYS A 116 10.32 20.50 3.07
C LYS A 116 9.42 21.63 3.60
N ASN A 117 8.40 22.00 2.83
CA ASN A 117 7.44 23.03 3.24
C ASN A 117 6.52 22.58 4.38
N HIS A 118 6.16 21.31 4.44
CA HIS A 118 5.25 20.76 5.46
C HIS A 118 5.97 20.29 6.73
N PHE A 119 7.27 19.99 6.64
CA PHE A 119 8.11 19.48 7.73
C PHE A 119 9.42 20.27 7.81
N PRO A 120 9.40 21.58 8.10
CA PRO A 120 10.62 22.41 8.10
C PRO A 120 11.68 21.91 9.09
N ASP A 121 11.26 21.30 10.21
CA ASP A 121 12.16 20.81 11.26
C ASP A 121 12.65 19.37 11.02
N ASP A 122 11.82 18.51 10.40
CA ASP A 122 12.06 17.06 10.25
C ASP A 122 12.13 16.61 8.77
N TYR A 123 12.31 17.54 7.83
CA TYR A 123 12.22 17.23 6.39
C TYR A 123 13.25 16.21 5.93
N GLU A 124 14.45 16.18 6.52
CA GLU A 124 15.51 15.26 6.13
C GLU A 124 15.11 13.81 6.41
N GLU A 125 14.53 13.55 7.57
CA GLU A 125 14.03 12.23 7.97
C GLU A 125 12.88 11.79 7.05
N LYS A 126 11.92 12.68 6.80
CA LYS A 126 10.81 12.43 5.86
C LYS A 126 11.28 12.18 4.42
N LEU A 127 12.31 12.89 3.95
CA LEU A 127 12.92 12.64 2.65
C LEU A 127 13.61 11.27 2.57
N ILE A 128 14.28 10.85 3.64
CA ILE A 128 14.89 9.51 3.72
C ILE A 128 13.78 8.44 3.62
N GLN A 129 12.69 8.61 4.35
CA GLN A 129 11.54 7.69 4.29
C GLN A 129 10.92 7.67 2.89
N TYR A 130 10.74 8.85 2.26
CA TYR A 130 10.21 8.95 0.90
C TYR A 130 11.09 8.22 -0.12
N LYS A 131 12.40 8.41 -0.04
CA LYS A 131 13.36 7.72 -0.93
C LYS A 131 13.37 6.21 -0.75
N LYS A 132 13.08 5.70 0.45
CA LYS A 132 12.94 4.26 0.72
C LYS A 132 11.75 3.62 0.01
N ILE A 133 10.72 4.39 -0.34
CA ILE A 133 9.59 3.88 -1.13
C ILE A 133 10.10 3.27 -2.45
N GLY A 134 11.14 3.85 -3.04
CA GLY A 134 11.75 3.40 -4.28
C GLY A 134 10.96 3.79 -5.52
N ASP A 135 11.49 3.39 -6.67
CA ASP A 135 10.90 3.69 -7.97
C ASP A 135 9.58 2.92 -8.19
N ARG A 136 8.71 3.52 -8.96
CA ARG A 136 7.43 2.95 -9.36
C ARG A 136 7.46 2.63 -10.84
N GLU A 137 6.89 1.49 -11.20
CA GLU A 137 6.78 1.09 -12.59
C GLU A 137 5.39 1.40 -13.14
N LYS A 138 5.35 1.95 -14.34
CA LYS A 138 4.10 2.29 -15.04
C LYS A 138 3.41 1.03 -15.55
N VAL A 139 2.13 0.91 -15.28
CA VAL A 139 1.22 -0.11 -15.79
C VAL A 139 0.08 0.56 -16.53
N SER A 140 -0.03 0.32 -17.84
CA SER A 140 -1.17 0.80 -18.63
C SER A 140 -2.30 -0.22 -18.59
N LEU A 141 -3.47 0.24 -18.16
CA LEU A 141 -4.67 -0.59 -18.08
C LEU A 141 -5.38 -0.66 -19.44
N LYS A 142 -6.14 -1.72 -19.66
CA LYS A 142 -6.97 -1.87 -20.86
C LYS A 142 -8.05 -0.78 -20.98
N THR A 143 -8.38 -0.10 -19.89
CA THR A 143 -9.32 1.03 -19.84
C THR A 143 -8.74 2.34 -20.38
N GLY A 144 -7.44 2.37 -20.73
CA GLY A 144 -6.74 3.57 -21.20
C GLY A 144 -6.13 4.44 -20.09
N ASN A 145 -6.28 4.04 -18.83
CA ASN A 145 -5.65 4.74 -17.70
C ASN A 145 -4.31 4.10 -17.34
N ASP A 146 -3.41 4.91 -16.80
CA ASP A 146 -2.13 4.46 -16.29
C ASP A 146 -2.15 4.37 -14.76
N LEU A 147 -1.51 3.35 -14.22
CA LEU A 147 -1.19 3.19 -12.81
C LEU A 147 0.33 3.13 -12.64
N PHE A 148 0.79 3.49 -11.47
CA PHE A 148 2.19 3.35 -11.08
C PHE A 148 2.25 2.41 -9.88
N VAL A 149 3.07 1.35 -9.99
CA VAL A 149 3.14 0.30 -8.99
C VAL A 149 4.53 0.19 -8.39
N ARG A 150 4.59 0.00 -7.08
CA ARG A 150 5.76 -0.44 -6.33
C ARG A 150 5.42 -1.78 -5.70
N TYR A 151 6.23 -2.78 -5.92
CA TYR A 151 5.90 -4.13 -5.49
C TYR A 151 7.11 -4.85 -4.89
N GLU A 152 6.83 -5.78 -4.00
CA GLU A 152 7.77 -6.73 -3.40
C GLU A 152 7.16 -8.14 -3.40
N GLY A 153 8.00 -9.15 -3.55
CA GLY A 153 7.58 -10.55 -3.49
C GLY A 153 6.83 -11.09 -4.71
N CYS A 154 6.66 -10.29 -5.76
CA CYS A 154 6.06 -10.68 -7.04
C CYS A 154 6.76 -9.99 -8.19
N THR A 155 6.33 -10.27 -9.41
CA THR A 155 6.84 -9.67 -10.65
C THR A 155 5.86 -8.64 -11.21
N LEU A 156 6.33 -7.73 -12.07
CA LEU A 156 5.47 -6.78 -12.77
C LEU A 156 4.38 -7.49 -13.60
N ILE A 157 4.69 -8.65 -14.18
CA ILE A 157 3.71 -9.45 -14.94
C ILE A 157 2.58 -9.91 -14.03
N GLN A 158 2.91 -10.37 -12.81
CA GLN A 158 1.92 -10.76 -11.81
C GLN A 158 1.07 -9.57 -11.34
N CYS A 159 1.70 -8.40 -11.13
CA CYS A 159 0.95 -7.17 -10.79
C CYS A 159 -0.08 -6.79 -11.86
N LYS A 160 0.24 -7.00 -13.15
CA LYS A 160 -0.68 -6.69 -14.26
C LYS A 160 -1.84 -7.67 -14.38
N GLN A 161 -1.77 -8.83 -13.75
CA GLN A 161 -2.80 -9.88 -13.80
C GLN A 161 -3.78 -9.78 -12.62
N LEU A 162 -3.43 -9.05 -11.56
CA LEU A 162 -4.26 -8.77 -10.39
C LEU A 162 -5.11 -7.51 -10.59
#